data_adbc0fc6d0ac4d685c87bc94a25c4bcb
#
_entry.id   adbc0fc6d0ac4d685c87bc94a25c4bcb
#
_cell.length_a   1.000
_cell.length_b   1.000
_cell.length_c   1.000
_cell.angle_alpha   90.00
_cell.angle_beta   90.00
_cell.angle_gamma   90.00
#
_symmetry.space_group_name_H-M   'P 1'
#
loop_
_entity.id
_entity.type
_entity.pdbx_description
1 polymer ?
#
loop_
_entity_poly.entity_id
_entity_poly.type
_entity_poly.pdbx_seq_one_letter_code
_entity_poly.pdbx_strand_id
1 'polypeptide(L)'
;VGAEMCIRDSMYSALGAHTDEYIFYRTDHHWTSLGAYYGLSALAESMGLPCPALDSYTDRHVVSEEFYGTTWSSSGFSWVDPDTMEIFVNAPEGLKVTSYPQGSPVEGKLYDFSFLEKKDKYSMFMGGNCPMHVIETGNEDKPSLLILRDSYTDSLIPFLLDDFSEIHVLDLRYYRASLKAYIEQNDFDNVLVCYSVSNFCSDSNIFLLGM
;
A
#
# COMPACT_ATOMS: atom_id res chain seq x y z
N VAL A 1 2.11 18.92 -24.88
CA VAL A 1 2.78 19.08 -23.57
C VAL A 1 1.64 19.31 -22.58
N GLY A 2 1.21 18.24 -21.93
CA GLY A 2 0.21 18.30 -20.87
C GLY A 2 0.76 19.12 -19.69
N ALA A 3 -0.07 19.94 -19.05
CA ALA A 3 0.28 20.56 -17.81
C ALA A 3 0.37 19.44 -16.75
N GLU A 4 1.57 19.08 -16.38
CA GLU A 4 1.82 18.16 -15.27
C GLU A 4 1.38 18.86 -13.98
N MET A 5 0.29 18.39 -13.40
CA MET A 5 -0.20 18.90 -12.13
C MET A 5 0.40 18.04 -11.02
N CYS A 6 1.54 18.51 -10.45
CA CYS A 6 2.12 17.89 -9.28
C CYS A 6 1.34 18.34 -8.05
N ILE A 7 0.58 17.43 -7.44
CA ILE A 7 -0.11 17.66 -6.18
C ILE A 7 0.82 17.14 -5.06
N ARG A 8 1.07 18.00 -4.06
CA ARG A 8 1.79 17.62 -2.82
C ARG A 8 0.79 17.72 -1.69
N ASP A 9 0.49 16.59 -1.10
CA ASP A 9 -0.46 16.51 0.01
C ASP A 9 0.06 15.65 1.14
N SER A 10 -0.62 15.69 2.29
CA SER A 10 -0.27 14.95 3.47
C SER A 10 -1.53 14.34 4.09
N MET A 11 -1.47 13.06 4.35
CA MET A 11 -2.54 12.34 5.06
C MET A 11 -2.61 12.71 6.56
N TYR A 12 -1.70 13.58 7.04
CA TYR A 12 -1.59 13.93 8.46
C TYR A 12 -2.88 14.52 9.03
N SER A 13 -3.52 15.44 8.31
CA SER A 13 -4.76 16.07 8.78
C SER A 13 -5.93 15.10 8.83
N ALA A 14 -6.07 14.22 7.83
CA ALA A 14 -7.09 13.19 7.81
C ALA A 14 -6.91 12.19 8.96
N LEU A 15 -5.70 11.69 9.16
CA LEU A 15 -5.38 10.80 10.29
C LEU A 15 -5.51 11.52 11.65
N GLY A 16 -5.12 12.79 11.73
CA GLY A 16 -5.19 13.59 12.93
C GLY A 16 -6.60 13.86 13.44
N ALA A 17 -7.61 13.81 12.55
CA ALA A 17 -9.02 13.94 12.92
C ALA A 17 -9.59 12.68 13.61
N HIS A 18 -8.86 11.55 13.59
CA HIS A 18 -9.30 10.24 14.06
C HIS A 18 -8.33 9.63 15.10
N THR A 19 -7.64 10.47 15.87
CA THR A 19 -6.64 10.03 16.87
C THR A 19 -7.22 9.27 18.06
N ASP A 20 -8.53 9.33 18.25
CA ASP A 20 -9.29 8.58 19.26
C ASP A 20 -9.72 7.18 18.76
N GLU A 21 -9.47 6.88 17.49
CA GLU A 21 -9.76 5.59 16.88
C GLU A 21 -8.51 4.70 16.76
N TYR A 22 -8.70 3.41 16.52
CA TYR A 22 -7.61 2.44 16.37
C TYR A 22 -7.04 2.47 14.94
N ILE A 23 -6.35 3.55 14.58
CA ILE A 23 -5.82 3.80 13.25
C ILE A 23 -4.35 3.41 13.06
N PHE A 24 -3.63 3.12 14.14
CA PHE A 24 -2.26 2.59 14.12
C PHE A 24 -2.17 1.36 15.01
N TYR A 25 -1.39 0.36 14.58
CA TYR A 25 -1.06 -0.78 15.44
C TYR A 25 -0.23 -0.32 16.66
N ARG A 26 -0.46 -0.95 17.81
CA ARG A 26 0.30 -0.68 19.05
C ARG A 26 1.63 -1.41 19.07
N THR A 27 1.69 -2.54 18.38
CA THR A 27 2.85 -3.43 18.37
C THR A 27 3.66 -3.33 17.08
N ASP A 28 3.17 -2.59 16.09
CA ASP A 28 3.83 -2.37 14.81
C ASP A 28 3.91 -0.89 14.44
N HIS A 29 4.75 -0.55 13.47
CA HIS A 29 4.92 0.83 13.01
C HIS A 29 3.91 1.24 11.94
N HIS A 30 3.16 0.30 11.37
CA HIS A 30 2.18 0.59 10.33
C HIS A 30 0.84 1.09 10.92
N TRP A 31 0.07 1.74 10.08
CA TRP A 31 -1.35 1.97 10.33
C TRP A 31 -2.16 0.68 10.20
N THR A 32 -3.37 0.67 10.76
CA THR A 32 -4.36 -0.39 10.55
C THR A 32 -5.04 -0.20 9.19
N SER A 33 -5.88 -1.14 8.76
CA SER A 33 -6.74 -0.96 7.58
C SER A 33 -7.69 0.24 7.72
N LEU A 34 -8.11 0.56 8.95
CA LEU A 34 -8.89 1.78 9.23
C LEU A 34 -8.05 3.04 9.01
N GLY A 35 -6.79 3.03 9.47
CA GLY A 35 -5.86 4.13 9.20
C GLY A 35 -5.57 4.30 7.71
N ALA A 36 -5.39 3.19 6.97
CA ALA A 36 -5.22 3.21 5.52
C ALA A 36 -6.47 3.79 4.81
N TYR A 37 -7.68 3.48 5.28
CA TYR A 37 -8.92 4.07 4.76
C TYR A 37 -8.96 5.60 4.96
N TYR A 38 -8.58 6.11 6.14
CA TYR A 38 -8.51 7.57 6.33
C TYR A 38 -7.38 8.21 5.50
N GLY A 39 -6.29 7.49 5.28
CA GLY A 39 -5.26 7.89 4.31
C GLY A 39 -5.81 7.94 2.88
N LEU A 40 -6.65 6.96 2.48
CA LEU A 40 -7.35 6.96 1.20
C LEU A 40 -8.22 8.19 1.04
N SER A 41 -8.95 8.64 2.08
CA SER A 41 -9.85 9.80 1.96
C SER A 41 -9.10 11.07 1.54
N ALA A 42 -7.91 11.31 2.10
CA ALA A 42 -7.05 12.44 1.70
C ALA A 42 -6.50 12.25 0.28
N LEU A 43 -6.07 11.02 -0.05
CA LEU A 43 -5.55 10.71 -1.38
C LEU A 43 -6.64 10.88 -2.46
N ALA A 44 -7.85 10.37 -2.19
CA ALA A 44 -8.98 10.45 -3.11
C ALA A 44 -9.37 11.91 -3.38
N GLU A 45 -9.39 12.77 -2.36
CA GLU A 45 -9.62 14.22 -2.52
C GLU A 45 -8.57 14.83 -3.44
N SER A 46 -7.29 14.52 -3.20
CA SER A 46 -6.17 15.06 -3.98
C SER A 46 -6.16 14.58 -5.43
N MET A 47 -6.54 13.34 -5.69
CA MET A 47 -6.54 12.74 -7.03
C MET A 47 -7.89 12.87 -7.75
N GLY A 48 -8.93 13.38 -7.09
CA GLY A 48 -10.28 13.43 -7.64
C GLY A 48 -10.92 12.05 -7.81
N LEU A 49 -10.53 11.08 -6.97
CA LEU A 49 -11.08 9.74 -6.98
C LEU A 49 -12.33 9.63 -6.10
N PRO A 50 -13.20 8.66 -6.33
CA PRO A 50 -14.26 8.31 -5.39
C PRO A 50 -13.67 7.89 -4.03
N CYS A 51 -14.32 8.27 -2.94
CA CYS A 51 -14.02 7.74 -1.61
C CYS A 51 -15.33 7.17 -1.04
N PRO A 52 -15.57 5.86 -1.16
CA PRO A 52 -16.73 5.22 -0.60
C PRO A 52 -16.80 5.43 0.92
N ALA A 53 -18.01 5.60 1.47
CA ALA A 53 -18.19 5.74 2.92
C ALA A 53 -17.73 4.47 3.66
N LEU A 54 -17.19 4.61 4.86
CA LEU A 54 -16.61 3.51 5.65
C LEU A 54 -17.58 2.33 5.83
N ASP A 55 -18.88 2.62 6.02
CA ASP A 55 -19.92 1.64 6.22
C ASP A 55 -20.35 0.90 4.94
N SER A 56 -19.88 1.36 3.76
CA SER A 56 -20.08 0.65 2.50
C SER A 56 -19.19 -0.58 2.34
N TYR A 57 -18.11 -0.69 3.12
CA TYR A 57 -17.24 -1.85 3.12
C TYR A 57 -17.84 -3.01 3.94
N THR A 58 -18.74 -3.76 3.33
CA THR A 58 -19.50 -4.85 3.99
C THR A 58 -18.69 -6.13 4.16
N ASP A 59 -17.60 -6.29 3.41
CA ASP A 59 -16.72 -7.47 3.44
C ASP A 59 -15.65 -7.41 4.53
N ARG A 60 -15.67 -6.35 5.33
CA ARG A 60 -14.75 -6.13 6.43
C ARG A 60 -14.77 -7.29 7.43
N HIS A 61 -13.60 -7.89 7.69
CA HIS A 61 -13.47 -8.95 8.68
C HIS A 61 -12.07 -9.04 9.29
N VAL A 62 -12.00 -9.62 10.47
CA VAL A 62 -10.75 -9.90 11.20
C VAL A 62 -10.04 -11.08 10.55
N VAL A 63 -8.74 -10.93 10.29
CA VAL A 63 -7.87 -11.98 9.75
C VAL A 63 -6.87 -12.50 10.77
N SER A 64 -6.57 -11.74 11.83
CA SER A 64 -5.75 -12.19 12.97
C SER A 64 -6.06 -11.36 14.20
N GLU A 65 -6.14 -12.01 15.37
CA GLU A 65 -6.20 -11.38 16.69
C GLU A 65 -4.89 -11.51 17.47
N GLU A 66 -3.84 -12.05 16.82
CA GLU A 66 -2.55 -12.36 17.42
C GLU A 66 -1.41 -11.72 16.62
N PHE A 67 -1.51 -10.43 16.33
CA PHE A 67 -0.46 -9.72 15.62
C PHE A 67 0.50 -9.03 16.57
N TYR A 68 1.77 -9.44 16.52
CA TYR A 68 2.91 -8.79 17.17
C TYR A 68 3.88 -8.31 16.09
N GLY A 69 3.94 -7.00 15.89
CA GLY A 69 4.71 -6.40 14.82
C GLY A 69 6.18 -6.11 15.17
N THR A 70 6.78 -5.29 14.33
CA THR A 70 8.23 -4.97 14.39
C THR A 70 8.58 -4.11 15.59
N THR A 71 7.71 -3.21 16.03
CA THR A 71 7.92 -2.35 17.20
C THR A 71 8.00 -3.20 18.47
N TRP A 72 7.07 -4.11 18.65
CA TRP A 72 7.11 -5.06 19.76
C TRP A 72 8.36 -5.94 19.70
N SER A 73 8.67 -6.49 18.53
CA SER A 73 9.82 -7.39 18.34
C SER A 73 11.16 -6.74 18.69
N SER A 74 11.28 -5.42 18.49
CA SER A 74 12.50 -4.66 18.78
C SER A 74 12.54 -4.07 20.19
N SER A 75 11.38 -3.90 20.86
CA SER A 75 11.27 -3.26 22.17
C SER A 75 11.71 -4.16 23.33
N GLY A 76 11.59 -5.48 23.19
CA GLY A 76 11.80 -6.46 24.27
C GLY A 76 10.65 -6.51 25.29
N PHE A 77 9.56 -5.78 25.09
CA PHE A 77 8.39 -5.78 25.98
C PHE A 77 7.52 -7.01 25.73
N SER A 78 7.26 -7.83 26.76
CA SER A 78 6.48 -9.07 26.62
C SER A 78 5.06 -9.00 27.19
N TRP A 79 4.70 -7.88 27.81
CA TRP A 79 3.39 -7.71 28.49
C TRP A 79 2.35 -6.91 27.68
N VAL A 80 2.68 -6.52 26.45
CA VAL A 80 1.76 -5.81 25.57
C VAL A 80 0.85 -6.83 24.89
N ASP A 81 -0.46 -6.55 24.90
CA ASP A 81 -1.44 -7.38 24.20
C ASP A 81 -1.22 -7.31 22.69
N PRO A 82 -1.55 -8.37 21.94
CA PRO A 82 -1.46 -8.39 20.49
C PRO A 82 -2.42 -7.38 19.86
N ASP A 83 -2.14 -7.02 18.63
CA ASP A 83 -3.02 -6.26 17.78
C ASP A 83 -3.98 -7.16 17.00
N THR A 84 -5.11 -6.57 16.60
CA THR A 84 -6.06 -7.20 15.68
C THR A 84 -5.83 -6.67 14.28
N MET A 85 -5.70 -7.57 13.30
CA MET A 85 -5.60 -7.23 11.89
C MET A 85 -6.93 -7.48 11.18
N GLU A 86 -7.37 -6.50 10.41
CA GLU A 86 -8.59 -6.58 9.59
C GLU A 86 -8.27 -6.30 8.14
N ILE A 87 -9.08 -6.84 7.22
CA ILE A 87 -9.18 -6.37 5.84
C ILE A 87 -10.58 -5.81 5.60
N PHE A 88 -10.69 -4.83 4.71
CA PHE A 88 -11.93 -4.12 4.39
C PHE A 88 -12.45 -4.49 3.00
N VAL A 89 -11.55 -4.84 2.10
CA VAL A 89 -11.83 -5.18 0.70
C VAL A 89 -11.33 -6.58 0.45
N ASN A 90 -12.19 -7.46 -0.04
CA ASN A 90 -11.77 -8.78 -0.52
C ASN A 90 -11.06 -8.64 -1.88
N ALA A 91 -10.17 -9.58 -2.20
CA ALA A 91 -9.60 -9.65 -3.54
C ALA A 91 -10.73 -9.93 -4.55
N PRO A 92 -10.93 -9.06 -5.57
CA PRO A 92 -11.94 -9.30 -6.60
C PRO A 92 -11.70 -10.62 -7.35
N GLU A 93 -12.77 -11.24 -7.81
CA GLU A 93 -12.65 -12.42 -8.68
C GLU A 93 -11.99 -12.02 -10.01
N GLY A 94 -10.98 -12.77 -10.43
CA GLY A 94 -10.23 -12.49 -11.65
C GLY A 94 -9.09 -11.50 -11.49
N LEU A 95 -8.89 -10.92 -10.29
CA LEU A 95 -7.70 -10.10 -10.01
C LEU A 95 -6.42 -10.88 -10.30
N LYS A 96 -5.55 -10.30 -11.12
CA LYS A 96 -4.26 -10.91 -11.40
C LYS A 96 -3.14 -10.07 -10.80
N VAL A 97 -2.33 -10.67 -9.95
CA VAL A 97 -1.14 -10.07 -9.38
C VAL A 97 0.10 -10.80 -9.87
N THR A 98 1.04 -10.05 -10.45
CA THR A 98 2.35 -10.55 -10.85
C THR A 98 3.42 -9.89 -10.01
N SER A 99 4.25 -10.67 -9.33
CA SER A 99 5.35 -10.18 -8.49
C SER A 99 6.69 -10.45 -9.15
N TYR A 100 7.67 -9.57 -8.92
CA TYR A 100 9.01 -9.64 -9.53
C TYR A 100 10.10 -9.63 -8.44
N PRO A 101 10.22 -10.66 -7.60
CA PRO A 101 11.13 -10.66 -6.45
C PRO A 101 12.61 -10.62 -6.86
N GLN A 102 12.95 -11.16 -8.03
CA GLN A 102 14.32 -11.21 -8.58
C GLN A 102 14.38 -10.80 -10.06
N GLY A 103 13.47 -9.90 -10.47
CA GLY A 103 13.34 -9.44 -11.85
C GLY A 103 12.59 -10.37 -12.79
N SER A 104 12.32 -11.61 -12.38
CA SER A 104 11.48 -12.55 -13.13
C SER A 104 10.06 -12.59 -12.57
N PRO A 105 9.01 -12.67 -13.42
CA PRO A 105 7.64 -12.72 -12.98
C PRO A 105 7.32 -14.04 -12.28
N VAL A 106 6.59 -13.93 -11.17
CA VAL A 106 5.96 -15.05 -10.46
C VAL A 106 4.51 -14.68 -10.15
N GLU A 107 3.66 -15.67 -9.94
CA GLU A 107 2.31 -15.42 -9.45
C GLU A 107 2.38 -14.76 -8.07
N GLY A 108 1.78 -13.58 -7.94
CA GLY A 108 1.62 -12.81 -6.72
C GLY A 108 0.22 -12.94 -6.15
N LYS A 109 -0.01 -12.28 -5.03
CA LYS A 109 -1.32 -12.22 -4.36
C LYS A 109 -1.52 -10.84 -3.76
N LEU A 110 -2.77 -10.36 -3.77
CA LEU A 110 -3.17 -9.18 -3.01
C LEU A 110 -3.02 -9.45 -1.50
N TYR A 111 -3.47 -10.63 -1.06
CA TYR A 111 -3.31 -11.12 0.31
C TYR A 111 -2.69 -12.53 0.28
N ASP A 112 -1.51 -12.68 0.84
CA ASP A 112 -0.91 -14.00 1.09
C ASP A 112 -1.13 -14.41 2.55
N PHE A 113 -2.26 -15.03 2.81
CA PHE A 113 -2.64 -15.46 4.16
C PHE A 113 -1.68 -16.48 4.80
N SER A 114 -0.75 -17.06 4.03
CA SER A 114 0.30 -17.91 4.62
C SER A 114 1.22 -17.15 5.59
N PHE A 115 1.28 -15.83 5.49
CA PHE A 115 2.02 -14.98 6.43
C PHE A 115 1.35 -14.86 7.80
N LEU A 116 0.05 -15.14 7.93
CA LEU A 116 -0.62 -15.15 9.23
C LEU A 116 -0.08 -16.23 10.18
N GLU A 117 0.55 -17.28 9.63
CA GLU A 117 1.24 -18.33 10.39
C GLU A 117 2.71 -17.97 10.71
N LYS A 118 3.21 -16.83 10.23
CA LYS A 118 4.57 -16.36 10.41
C LYS A 118 4.62 -15.22 11.43
N LYS A 119 5.84 -14.90 11.88
CA LYS A 119 6.07 -13.77 12.78
C LYS A 119 5.68 -12.44 12.13
N ASP A 120 6.05 -12.25 10.86
CA ASP A 120 5.73 -11.06 10.08
C ASP A 120 4.37 -11.23 9.39
N LYS A 121 3.29 -11.04 10.16
CA LYS A 121 1.92 -11.17 9.64
C LYS A 121 1.53 -10.02 8.72
N TYR A 122 2.13 -8.82 8.88
CA TYR A 122 1.81 -7.67 8.02
C TYR A 122 2.18 -7.94 6.56
N SER A 123 3.18 -8.78 6.32
CA SER A 123 3.54 -9.24 4.97
C SER A 123 2.44 -10.07 4.27
N MET A 124 1.28 -10.32 4.92
CA MET A 124 0.12 -10.85 4.20
C MET A 124 -0.36 -9.88 3.11
N PHE A 125 -0.22 -8.56 3.32
CA PHE A 125 -0.45 -7.58 2.28
C PHE A 125 0.64 -7.71 1.21
N MET A 126 0.26 -7.96 -0.02
CA MET A 126 1.13 -8.05 -1.20
C MET A 126 2.24 -9.12 -1.14
N GLY A 127 2.27 -10.00 -0.12
CA GLY A 127 3.32 -11.01 0.06
C GLY A 127 4.64 -10.45 0.61
N GLY A 128 4.63 -9.22 1.17
CA GLY A 128 5.77 -8.57 1.80
C GLY A 128 6.66 -7.79 0.82
N ASN A 129 7.92 -7.58 1.21
CA ASN A 129 8.84 -6.75 0.44
C ASN A 129 9.19 -7.37 -0.91
N CYS A 130 8.85 -6.68 -1.99
CA CYS A 130 9.16 -7.07 -3.36
C CYS A 130 9.55 -5.82 -4.16
N PRO A 131 10.55 -5.90 -5.06
CA PRO A 131 10.94 -4.78 -5.92
C PRO A 131 9.79 -4.21 -6.74
N MET A 132 8.92 -5.08 -7.26
CA MET A 132 7.83 -4.67 -8.14
C MET A 132 6.68 -5.67 -8.10
N HIS A 133 5.45 -5.13 -8.11
CA HIS A 133 4.23 -5.87 -8.41
C HIS A 133 3.50 -5.19 -9.56
N VAL A 134 2.79 -5.96 -10.35
CA VAL A 134 1.83 -5.51 -11.35
C VAL A 134 0.48 -6.15 -11.04
N ILE A 135 -0.54 -5.33 -10.90
CA ILE A 135 -1.91 -5.73 -10.55
C ILE A 135 -2.81 -5.37 -11.72
N GLU A 136 -3.34 -6.38 -12.39
CA GLU A 136 -4.36 -6.23 -13.45
C GLU A 136 -5.73 -6.41 -12.80
N THR A 137 -6.54 -5.35 -12.76
CA THR A 137 -7.82 -5.36 -12.01
C THR A 137 -8.99 -5.88 -12.84
N GLY A 138 -8.86 -5.88 -14.17
CA GLY A 138 -9.94 -6.19 -15.09
C GLY A 138 -10.84 -5.00 -15.46
N ASN A 139 -10.61 -3.81 -14.93
CA ASN A 139 -11.36 -2.59 -15.21
C ASN A 139 -10.79 -1.85 -16.43
N GLU A 140 -10.91 -2.42 -17.63
CA GLU A 140 -10.23 -1.96 -18.85
C GLU A 140 -10.45 -0.47 -19.21
N ASP A 141 -11.57 0.12 -18.80
CA ASP A 141 -11.92 1.53 -19.09
C ASP A 141 -11.34 2.53 -18.09
N LYS A 142 -10.57 2.06 -17.09
CA LYS A 142 -9.98 2.91 -16.05
C LYS A 142 -8.53 3.28 -16.39
N PRO A 143 -8.02 4.41 -15.83
CA PRO A 143 -6.62 4.79 -16.02
C PRO A 143 -5.64 3.81 -15.38
N SER A 144 -4.39 3.86 -15.82
CA SER A 144 -3.27 3.16 -15.20
C SER A 144 -2.64 3.97 -14.08
N LEU A 145 -2.02 3.27 -13.10
CA LEU A 145 -1.36 3.88 -11.96
C LEU A 145 0.02 3.27 -11.71
N LEU A 146 1.04 4.12 -11.61
CA LEU A 146 2.32 3.76 -11.02
C LEU A 146 2.38 4.25 -9.57
N ILE A 147 2.69 3.36 -8.63
CA ILE A 147 2.93 3.71 -7.24
C ILE A 147 4.40 3.48 -6.89
N LEU A 148 5.09 4.54 -6.46
CA LEU A 148 6.42 4.46 -5.84
C LEU A 148 6.22 4.54 -4.33
N ARG A 149 6.61 3.51 -3.58
CA ARG A 149 6.06 3.32 -2.24
C ARG A 149 7.05 2.77 -1.20
N ASP A 150 6.64 2.85 0.06
CA ASP A 150 7.09 1.96 1.13
C ASP A 150 5.96 1.01 1.59
N SER A 151 6.20 0.19 2.60
CA SER A 151 5.26 -0.84 3.06
C SER A 151 3.94 -0.31 3.66
N TYR A 152 3.85 0.98 4.01
CA TYR A 152 2.58 1.57 4.43
C TYR A 152 1.51 1.49 3.34
N THR A 153 1.93 1.62 2.09
CA THR A 153 1.02 1.59 0.94
C THR A 153 0.40 0.21 0.70
N ASP A 154 1.01 -0.87 1.19
CA ASP A 154 0.53 -2.24 0.93
C ASP A 154 -0.92 -2.46 1.39
N SER A 155 -1.30 -1.92 2.55
CA SER A 155 -2.68 -1.97 3.05
C SER A 155 -3.62 -0.92 2.45
N LEU A 156 -3.08 0.07 1.70
CA LEU A 156 -3.85 1.05 0.95
C LEU A 156 -4.28 0.53 -0.44
N ILE A 157 -3.43 -0.28 -1.09
CA ILE A 157 -3.65 -0.79 -2.45
C ILE A 157 -5.03 -1.43 -2.64
N PRO A 158 -5.58 -2.25 -1.72
CA PRO A 158 -6.88 -2.86 -1.90
C PRO A 158 -8.02 -1.87 -2.16
N PHE A 159 -7.92 -0.66 -1.62
CA PHE A 159 -8.93 0.38 -1.79
C PHE A 159 -8.88 1.08 -3.16
N LEU A 160 -7.82 0.87 -3.93
CA LEU A 160 -7.59 1.52 -5.24
C LEU A 160 -8.00 0.63 -6.43
N LEU A 161 -8.37 -0.63 -6.17
CA LEU A 161 -8.59 -1.62 -7.24
C LEU A 161 -9.74 -1.25 -8.18
N ASP A 162 -10.77 -0.56 -7.69
CA ASP A 162 -11.94 -0.18 -8.47
C ASP A 162 -11.69 1.08 -9.34
N ASP A 163 -10.63 1.82 -9.07
CA ASP A 163 -10.36 3.11 -9.72
C ASP A 163 -9.33 3.03 -10.85
N PHE A 164 -8.62 1.91 -10.97
CA PHE A 164 -7.55 1.75 -11.95
C PHE A 164 -7.69 0.41 -12.72
N SER A 165 -7.27 0.41 -13.99
CA SER A 165 -7.20 -0.79 -14.82
C SER A 165 -5.99 -1.66 -14.48
N GLU A 166 -4.88 -0.99 -14.22
CA GLU A 166 -3.59 -1.60 -13.90
C GLU A 166 -2.86 -0.74 -12.86
N ILE A 167 -2.30 -1.39 -11.84
CA ILE A 167 -1.52 -0.73 -10.79
C ILE A 167 -0.13 -1.36 -10.76
N HIS A 168 0.89 -0.58 -11.06
CA HIS A 168 2.29 -0.97 -10.91
C HIS A 168 2.82 -0.42 -9.59
N VAL A 169 3.36 -1.30 -8.75
CA VAL A 169 3.82 -0.97 -7.40
C VAL A 169 5.32 -1.21 -7.32
N LEU A 170 6.11 -0.17 -7.16
CA LEU A 170 7.57 -0.23 -7.09
C LEU A 170 8.09 0.22 -5.73
N ASP A 171 8.97 -0.60 -5.16
CA ASP A 171 9.71 -0.26 -3.94
C ASP A 171 11.15 0.08 -4.29
N LEU A 172 11.51 1.36 -4.24
CA LEU A 172 12.84 1.84 -4.64
C LEU A 172 13.96 1.30 -3.77
N ARG A 173 13.65 0.80 -2.56
CA ARG A 173 14.63 0.14 -1.69
C ARG A 173 15.16 -1.15 -2.30
N TYR A 174 14.36 -1.79 -3.15
CA TYR A 174 14.67 -3.10 -3.78
C TYR A 174 14.74 -3.03 -5.30
N TYR A 175 14.05 -2.10 -5.95
CA TYR A 175 14.06 -1.93 -7.41
C TYR A 175 15.43 -1.43 -7.90
N ARG A 176 16.03 -2.13 -8.86
CA ARG A 176 17.41 -1.87 -9.33
C ARG A 176 17.54 -1.54 -10.82
N ALA A 177 16.41 -1.58 -11.56
CA ALA A 177 16.40 -1.17 -12.96
C ALA A 177 16.22 0.36 -13.08
N SER A 178 16.31 0.88 -14.31
CA SER A 178 16.07 2.30 -14.56
C SER A 178 14.60 2.64 -14.40
N LEU A 179 14.27 3.46 -13.40
CA LEU A 179 12.91 3.97 -13.17
C LEU A 179 12.44 4.81 -14.36
N LYS A 180 13.30 5.68 -14.89
CA LYS A 180 13.01 6.50 -16.05
C LYS A 180 12.61 5.66 -17.26
N ALA A 181 13.43 4.65 -17.61
CA ALA A 181 13.13 3.77 -18.73
C ALA A 181 11.80 2.99 -18.50
N TYR A 182 11.51 2.62 -17.26
CA TYR A 182 10.27 1.93 -16.91
C TYR A 182 9.05 2.82 -17.13
N ILE A 183 9.10 4.07 -16.68
CA ILE A 183 8.03 5.05 -16.89
C ILE A 183 7.83 5.35 -18.39
N GLU A 184 8.92 5.56 -19.13
CA GLU A 184 8.86 5.84 -20.56
C GLU A 184 8.30 4.66 -21.39
N GLN A 185 8.44 3.43 -20.93
CA GLN A 185 7.94 2.24 -21.61
C GLN A 185 6.46 1.94 -21.35
N ASN A 186 5.91 2.37 -20.22
CA ASN A 186 4.57 1.97 -19.80
C ASN A 186 3.52 3.10 -19.92
N ASP A 187 3.93 4.36 -20.16
CA ASP A 187 3.05 5.52 -20.42
C ASP A 187 1.87 5.63 -19.44
N PHE A 188 2.19 5.68 -18.13
CA PHE A 188 1.19 5.72 -17.07
C PHE A 188 0.35 6.99 -17.08
N ASP A 189 -0.98 6.85 -16.90
CA ASP A 189 -1.89 7.99 -16.76
C ASP A 189 -1.67 8.74 -15.44
N ASN A 190 -1.33 8.02 -14.38
CA ASN A 190 -1.10 8.57 -13.05
C ASN A 190 0.17 8.01 -12.42
N VAL A 191 0.87 8.87 -11.66
CA VAL A 191 2.02 8.48 -10.84
C VAL A 191 1.80 8.97 -9.41
N LEU A 192 1.82 8.05 -8.47
CA LEU A 192 1.72 8.30 -7.03
C LEU A 192 3.05 8.00 -6.35
N VAL A 193 3.58 8.96 -5.59
CA VAL A 193 4.70 8.73 -4.65
C VAL A 193 4.13 8.74 -3.24
N CYS A 194 4.03 7.57 -2.61
CA CYS A 194 3.40 7.40 -1.30
C CYS A 194 4.38 6.76 -0.31
N TYR A 195 4.84 7.56 0.64
CA TYR A 195 5.82 7.16 1.64
C TYR A 195 5.43 7.63 3.03
N SER A 196 5.77 6.86 4.06
CA SER A 196 5.86 7.39 5.40
C SER A 196 6.95 8.47 5.48
N VAL A 197 6.75 9.47 6.33
CA VAL A 197 7.74 10.55 6.52
C VAL A 197 9.11 10.00 6.92
N SER A 198 9.14 8.98 7.79
CA SER A 198 10.37 8.34 8.24
C SER A 198 11.15 7.72 7.08
N ASN A 199 10.48 6.94 6.23
CA ASN A 199 11.14 6.30 5.09
C ASN A 199 11.48 7.31 4.00
N PHE A 200 10.63 8.31 3.74
CA PHE A 200 10.95 9.38 2.80
C PHE A 200 12.24 10.13 3.18
N CYS A 201 12.46 10.37 4.46
CA CYS A 201 13.66 11.06 4.96
C CYS A 201 14.91 10.17 5.01
N SER A 202 14.76 8.85 5.09
CA SER A 202 15.87 7.92 5.30
C SER A 202 16.22 7.05 4.10
N ASP A 203 15.30 6.88 3.13
CA ASP A 203 15.54 6.07 1.93
C ASP A 203 16.52 6.78 1.00
N SER A 204 17.74 6.25 0.93
CA SER A 204 18.80 6.77 0.07
C SER A 204 18.51 6.60 -1.42
N ASN A 205 17.45 5.88 -1.82
CA ASN A 205 17.09 5.68 -3.23
C ASN A 205 16.06 6.70 -3.73
N ILE A 206 15.52 7.56 -2.87
CA ILE A 206 14.57 8.63 -3.25
C ILE A 206 15.14 9.55 -4.35
N PHE A 207 16.47 9.71 -4.43
CA PHE A 207 17.10 10.51 -5.49
C PHE A 207 16.78 9.98 -6.92
N LEU A 208 16.41 8.69 -7.06
CA LEU A 208 15.99 8.12 -8.34
C LEU A 208 14.73 8.77 -8.92
N LEU A 209 13.94 9.47 -8.10
CA LEU A 209 12.79 10.25 -8.55
C LEU A 209 13.20 11.48 -9.39
N GLY A 210 14.44 11.93 -9.29
CA GLY A 210 14.93 13.11 -10.00
C GLY A 210 15.87 12.81 -11.19
N MET A 211 16.01 11.53 -11.58
CA MET A 211 16.97 11.12 -12.60
C MET A 211 16.32 10.81 -13.95
#